data_5eceea3f0545f82381dcd39e3d4d2a2c
#
_entry.id   5eceea3f0545f82381dcd39e3d4d2a2c
#
_cell.length_a   1.000
_cell.length_b   1.000
_cell.length_c   1.000
_cell.angle_alpha   90.00
_cell.angle_beta   90.00
_cell.angle_gamma   90.00
#
_symmetry.space_group_name_H-M   'P 1'
#
loop_
_entity.id
_entity.type
_entity.pdbx_description
1 polymer ?
#
loop_
_entity_poly.entity_id
_entity_poly.type
_entity_poly.pdbx_seq_one_letter_code
_entity_poly.pdbx_strand_id
1 'polypeptide(L)'
;RVVPNFVIQGGNSDHPNTSKKRREIGRYLLPPDVKKGVKHERGIVSMPSSEIDNPHRLASPYEFFIVQQKGGAYHLDGNYTPFGKVIKVMEVVDAICAQAVDEREAPINNIRMKIEIVKN
;
A
#
# COMPACT_ATOMS: atom_id res chain seq x y z
N ARG A 1 5.45 4.98 3.55
CA ARG A 1 5.65 4.18 4.76
C ARG A 1 6.42 2.92 4.43
N VAL A 2 7.40 2.60 5.24
CA VAL A 2 8.22 1.39 5.10
C VAL A 2 8.31 0.71 6.46
N VAL A 3 7.88 -0.53 6.53
CA VAL A 3 7.97 -1.34 7.75
C VAL A 3 8.74 -2.63 7.43
N PRO A 4 10.00 -2.74 7.88
CA PRO A 4 10.83 -3.91 7.60
C PRO A 4 10.14 -5.21 8.03
N ASN A 5 10.27 -6.24 7.21
CA ASN A 5 9.63 -7.53 7.36
C ASN A 5 8.10 -7.46 7.52
N PHE A 6 7.49 -6.45 6.88
CA PHE A 6 6.05 -6.33 6.81
C PHE A 6 5.61 -5.81 5.45
N VAL A 7 5.61 -4.49 5.23
CA VAL A 7 5.10 -3.89 3.99
C VAL A 7 5.90 -2.66 3.56
N ILE A 8 5.81 -2.32 2.29
CA ILE A 8 6.03 -0.96 1.80
C ILE A 8 4.68 -0.39 1.34
N GLN A 9 4.44 0.88 1.59
CA GLN A 9 3.17 1.55 1.28
C GLN A 9 3.43 2.87 0.58
N GLY A 10 2.68 3.14 -0.48
CA GLY A 10 2.79 4.34 -1.28
C GLY A 10 1.45 4.77 -1.87
N GLY A 11 1.51 5.73 -2.79
CA GLY A 11 0.33 6.24 -3.50
C GLY A 11 -0.21 7.56 -2.96
N ASN A 12 0.23 8.00 -1.79
CA ASN A 12 -0.16 9.31 -1.26
C ASN A 12 0.86 10.37 -1.71
N SER A 13 0.50 11.11 -2.75
CA SER A 13 1.37 12.13 -3.31
C SER A 13 1.52 13.33 -2.37
N ASP A 14 2.76 13.77 -2.19
CA ASP A 14 3.08 15.00 -1.44
C ASP A 14 2.92 16.28 -2.28
N HIS A 15 2.59 16.14 -3.56
CA HIS A 15 2.50 17.29 -4.45
C HIS A 15 1.32 18.19 -4.05
N PRO A 16 1.53 19.51 -3.88
CA PRO A 16 0.46 20.42 -3.42
C PRO A 16 -0.80 20.41 -4.27
N ASN A 17 -0.65 20.31 -5.59
CA ASN A 17 -1.80 20.27 -6.52
C ASN A 17 -2.65 19.01 -6.33
N THR A 18 -2.03 17.87 -6.04
CA THR A 18 -2.75 16.63 -5.76
C THR A 18 -3.56 16.75 -4.48
N SER A 19 -2.94 17.26 -3.43
CA SER A 19 -3.62 17.48 -2.14
C SER A 19 -4.80 18.45 -2.28
N LYS A 20 -4.64 19.53 -3.06
CA LYS A 20 -5.70 20.48 -3.35
C LYS A 20 -6.87 19.81 -4.07
N LYS A 21 -6.59 19.06 -5.14
CA LYS A 21 -7.64 18.35 -5.89
C LYS A 21 -8.41 17.35 -5.02
N ARG A 22 -7.73 16.63 -4.13
CA ARG A 22 -8.37 15.69 -3.20
C ARG A 22 -9.31 16.39 -2.25
N ARG A 23 -8.93 17.57 -1.73
CA ARG A 23 -9.82 18.39 -0.88
C ARG A 23 -11.04 18.89 -1.65
N GLU A 24 -10.87 19.29 -2.91
CA GLU A 24 -11.96 19.80 -3.76
C GLU A 24 -12.96 18.70 -4.11
N ILE A 25 -12.49 17.49 -4.39
CA ILE A 25 -13.34 16.33 -4.69
C ILE A 25 -14.08 15.87 -3.42
N GLY A 26 -13.48 16.10 -2.27
CA GLY A 26 -13.96 15.58 -1.01
C GLY A 26 -13.37 14.22 -0.67
N ARG A 27 -13.57 13.82 0.57
CA ARG A 27 -13.08 12.54 1.06
C ARG A 27 -14.00 11.42 0.57
N TYR A 28 -13.45 10.49 -0.19
CA TYR A 28 -14.17 9.29 -0.56
C TYR A 28 -13.32 8.04 -0.30
N LEU A 29 -13.99 6.95 0.01
CA LEU A 29 -13.37 5.67 0.27
C LEU A 29 -14.14 4.60 -0.51
N LEU A 30 -13.48 3.49 -0.79
CA LEU A 30 -14.07 2.39 -1.54
C LEU A 30 -14.53 1.28 -0.60
N PRO A 31 -15.67 0.64 -0.88
CA PRO A 31 -16.07 -0.54 -0.13
C PRO A 31 -14.98 -1.62 -0.21
N PRO A 32 -14.74 -2.37 0.87
CA PRO A 32 -13.80 -3.49 0.81
C PRO A 32 -14.33 -4.57 -0.13
N ASP A 33 -13.43 -5.14 -0.92
CA ASP A 33 -13.74 -6.25 -1.82
C ASP A 33 -12.79 -7.42 -1.48
N VAL A 34 -13.01 -7.98 -0.31
CA VAL A 34 -12.18 -9.07 0.20
C VAL A 34 -12.51 -10.35 -0.55
N LYS A 35 -11.57 -10.82 -1.36
CA LYS A 35 -11.72 -12.05 -2.13
C LYS A 35 -11.43 -13.26 -1.26
N LYS A 36 -12.42 -14.13 -1.10
CA LYS A 36 -12.26 -15.39 -0.39
C LYS A 36 -11.18 -16.24 -1.07
N GLY A 37 -10.24 -16.75 -0.28
CA GLY A 37 -9.15 -17.59 -0.76
C GLY A 37 -7.94 -16.84 -1.28
N VAL A 38 -7.99 -15.50 -1.40
CA VAL A 38 -6.81 -14.70 -1.72
C VAL A 38 -6.13 -14.29 -0.43
N LYS A 39 -4.90 -14.75 -0.27
CA LYS A 39 -4.11 -14.51 0.94
C LYS A 39 -3.05 -13.45 0.72
N HIS A 40 -2.70 -12.72 1.78
CA HIS A 40 -1.64 -11.71 1.74
C HIS A 40 -0.26 -12.37 1.78
N GLU A 41 0.03 -13.13 0.74
CA GLU A 41 1.35 -13.70 0.51
C GLU A 41 2.38 -12.61 0.21
N ARG A 42 3.66 -12.93 0.38
CA ARG A 42 4.75 -12.05 -0.03
C ARG A 42 4.59 -11.65 -1.50
N GLY A 43 4.62 -10.34 -1.78
CA GLY A 43 4.43 -9.78 -3.12
C GLY A 43 3.01 -9.37 -3.46
N ILE A 44 2.02 -9.69 -2.64
CA ILE A 44 0.64 -9.23 -2.85
C ILE A 44 0.56 -7.71 -2.69
N VAL A 45 -0.19 -7.09 -3.60
CA VAL A 45 -0.51 -5.66 -3.56
C VAL A 45 -1.94 -5.51 -3.08
N SER A 46 -2.13 -4.70 -2.06
CA SER A 46 -3.43 -4.55 -1.38
C SER A 46 -3.71 -3.08 -1.07
N MET A 47 -4.96 -2.79 -0.77
CA MET A 47 -5.42 -1.44 -0.44
C MET A 47 -5.42 -1.23 1.06
N PRO A 48 -4.74 -0.17 1.59
CA PRO A 48 -4.81 0.12 3.01
C PRO A 48 -6.17 0.70 3.40
N SER A 49 -6.53 0.55 4.66
CA SER A 49 -7.69 1.20 5.26
C SER A 49 -7.27 1.88 6.56
N SER A 50 -7.92 3.00 6.88
CA SER A 50 -7.72 3.66 8.17
C SER A 50 -8.45 2.87 9.26
N GLU A 51 -7.85 2.77 10.44
CA GLU A 51 -8.51 2.21 11.63
C GLU A 51 -9.34 3.26 12.37
N ILE A 52 -9.10 4.55 12.09
CA ILE A 52 -9.78 5.67 12.75
C ILE A 52 -11.04 6.03 11.97
N ASP A 53 -12.18 6.07 12.67
CA ASP A 53 -13.49 6.42 12.08
C ASP A 53 -13.84 5.63 10.83
N ASN A 54 -13.48 4.34 10.81
CA ASN A 54 -13.68 3.47 9.65
C ASN A 54 -14.19 2.08 10.07
N PRO A 55 -15.40 2.00 10.67
CA PRO A 55 -15.92 0.73 11.19
C PRO A 55 -16.20 -0.30 10.11
N HIS A 56 -16.42 0.13 8.86
CA HIS A 56 -16.69 -0.75 7.73
C HIS A 56 -15.44 -1.10 6.91
N ARG A 57 -14.26 -0.69 7.37
CA ARG A 57 -12.95 -0.96 6.72
C ARG A 57 -12.91 -0.52 5.26
N LEU A 58 -13.46 0.65 4.98
CA LEU A 58 -13.41 1.24 3.64
C LEU A 58 -11.97 1.48 3.22
N ALA A 59 -11.66 1.16 1.97
CA ALA A 59 -10.31 1.19 1.45
C ALA A 59 -9.96 2.53 0.82
N SER A 60 -8.68 2.91 0.91
CA SER A 60 -8.16 4.09 0.21
C SER A 60 -8.18 3.86 -1.31
N PRO A 61 -8.71 4.81 -2.10
CA PRO A 61 -8.78 4.66 -3.55
C PRO A 61 -7.46 4.93 -4.27
N TYR A 62 -6.44 5.45 -3.59
CA TYR A 62 -5.17 5.85 -4.23
C TYR A 62 -3.93 5.30 -3.56
N GLU A 63 -4.03 4.80 -2.34
CA GLU A 63 -2.89 4.19 -1.66
C GLU A 63 -2.87 2.68 -1.87
N PHE A 64 -1.68 2.12 -1.81
CA PHE A 64 -1.48 0.68 -1.88
C PHE A 64 -0.31 0.27 -1.00
N PHE A 65 -0.28 -0.99 -0.61
CA PHE A 65 0.90 -1.57 0.03
C PHE A 65 1.28 -2.88 -0.64
N ILE A 66 2.54 -3.22 -0.55
CA ILE A 66 3.10 -4.49 -1.04
C ILE A 66 3.62 -5.27 0.16
N VAL A 67 3.17 -6.50 0.29
CA VAL A 67 3.61 -7.39 1.37
C VAL A 67 5.05 -7.80 1.11
N GLN A 68 5.93 -7.43 2.03
CA GLN A 68 7.35 -7.80 2.00
C GLN A 68 7.66 -8.94 2.96
N GLN A 69 6.85 -9.14 3.98
CA GLN A 69 7.05 -10.12 5.04
C GLN A 69 7.32 -11.52 4.51
N LYS A 70 8.43 -12.12 4.96
CA LYS A 70 8.74 -13.52 4.66
C LYS A 70 7.65 -14.41 5.24
N GLY A 71 7.14 -15.34 4.44
CA GLY A 71 6.08 -16.24 4.85
C GLY A 71 4.68 -15.65 4.72
N GLY A 72 4.56 -14.37 4.37
CA GLY A 72 3.28 -13.70 4.18
C GLY A 72 2.76 -12.98 5.42
N ALA A 73 1.83 -12.05 5.21
CA ALA A 73 1.18 -11.25 6.25
C ALA A 73 -0.28 -11.70 6.41
N TYR A 74 -0.50 -12.95 6.78
CA TYR A 74 -1.82 -13.56 6.78
C TYR A 74 -2.80 -12.98 7.81
N HIS A 75 -2.31 -12.25 8.79
CA HIS A 75 -3.17 -11.52 9.74
C HIS A 75 -3.99 -10.40 9.05
N LEU A 76 -3.64 -10.04 7.81
CA LEU A 76 -4.36 -9.06 7.00
C LEU A 76 -5.52 -9.69 6.22
N ASP A 77 -5.54 -11.01 6.11
CA ASP A 77 -6.56 -11.72 5.34
C ASP A 77 -7.96 -11.48 5.90
N GLY A 78 -8.92 -11.25 5.01
CA GLY A 78 -10.29 -10.95 5.40
C GLY A 78 -10.53 -9.50 5.81
N ASN A 79 -9.50 -8.67 5.97
CA ASN A 79 -9.60 -7.31 6.49
C ASN A 79 -9.19 -6.24 5.48
N TYR A 80 -8.42 -6.61 4.46
CA TYR A 80 -7.90 -5.71 3.44
C TYR A 80 -8.19 -6.28 2.05
N THR A 81 -8.23 -5.39 1.06
CA THR A 81 -8.62 -5.74 -0.31
C THR A 81 -7.37 -5.95 -1.18
N PRO A 82 -6.94 -7.20 -1.43
CA PRO A 82 -5.86 -7.48 -2.37
C PRO A 82 -6.36 -7.32 -3.79
N PHE A 83 -5.54 -6.72 -4.66
CA PHE A 83 -5.91 -6.48 -6.05
C PHE A 83 -4.80 -6.76 -7.05
N GLY A 84 -3.60 -7.09 -6.60
CA GLY A 84 -2.47 -7.32 -7.49
C GLY A 84 -1.39 -8.17 -6.86
N LYS A 85 -0.40 -8.50 -7.67
CA LYS A 85 0.76 -9.29 -7.26
C LYS A 85 2.00 -8.83 -8.00
N VAL A 86 3.10 -8.69 -7.29
CA VAL A 86 4.41 -8.45 -7.91
C VAL A 86 4.82 -9.69 -8.67
N ILE A 87 5.13 -9.55 -9.96
CA ILE A 87 5.51 -10.65 -10.83
C ILE A 87 7.00 -10.70 -11.14
N LYS A 88 7.73 -9.62 -10.92
CA LYS A 88 9.18 -9.54 -11.16
C LYS A 88 9.83 -8.61 -10.13
N VAL A 89 11.07 -8.91 -9.78
CA VAL A 89 11.98 -8.02 -9.05
C VAL A 89 11.54 -7.70 -7.63
N MET A 90 11.11 -8.70 -6.87
CA MET A 90 10.81 -8.55 -5.44
C MET A 90 12.00 -8.02 -4.63
N GLU A 91 13.23 -8.23 -5.10
CA GLU A 91 14.44 -7.70 -4.47
C GLU A 91 14.47 -6.17 -4.40
N VAL A 92 13.74 -5.47 -5.29
CA VAL A 92 13.58 -4.00 -5.20
C VAL A 92 12.70 -3.66 -4.00
N VAL A 93 11.65 -4.41 -3.75
CA VAL A 93 10.81 -4.24 -2.56
C VAL A 93 11.63 -4.47 -1.29
N ASP A 94 12.47 -5.49 -1.28
CA ASP A 94 13.37 -5.77 -0.17
C ASP A 94 14.37 -4.63 0.04
N ALA A 95 14.93 -4.08 -1.04
CA ALA A 95 15.86 -2.96 -0.98
C ALA A 95 15.20 -1.70 -0.41
N ILE A 96 13.95 -1.43 -0.77
CA ILE A 96 13.16 -0.34 -0.20
C ILE A 96 12.94 -0.56 1.29
N CYS A 97 12.56 -1.77 1.69
CA CYS A 97 12.37 -2.12 3.10
C CYS A 97 13.64 -2.01 3.95
N ALA A 98 14.81 -2.09 3.34
CA ALA A 98 16.10 -1.96 4.02
C ALA A 98 16.53 -0.51 4.24
N GLN A 99 15.82 0.47 3.70
CA GLN A 99 16.17 1.88 3.86
C GLN A 99 15.88 2.38 5.28
N ALA A 100 16.72 3.31 5.75
CA ALA A 100 16.51 3.94 7.04
C ALA A 100 15.22 4.75 7.05
N VAL A 101 14.46 4.63 8.12
CA VAL A 101 13.19 5.34 8.30
C VAL A 101 13.21 6.18 9.57
N ASP A 102 12.34 7.18 9.63
CA ASP A 102 12.14 7.98 10.83
C ASP A 102 11.13 7.31 11.80
N GLU A 103 10.78 7.99 12.87
CA GLU A 103 9.84 7.50 13.88
C GLU A 103 8.41 7.28 13.35
N ARG A 104 8.07 7.85 12.19
CA ARG A 104 6.78 7.69 11.51
C ARG A 104 6.82 6.62 10.42
N GLU A 105 7.91 5.86 10.36
CA GLU A 105 8.12 4.84 9.34
C GLU A 105 8.22 5.40 7.90
N ALA A 106 8.55 6.68 7.78
CA ALA A 106 8.83 7.31 6.49
C ALA A 106 10.34 7.22 6.18
N PRO A 107 10.73 6.88 4.93
CA PRO A 107 12.13 6.86 4.56
C PRO A 107 12.80 8.23 4.82
N ILE A 108 13.97 8.22 5.44
CA ILE A 108 14.74 9.45 5.71
C ILE A 108 15.11 10.14 4.41
N ASN A 109 15.52 9.35 3.41
CA ASN A 109 15.74 9.83 2.04
C ASN A 109 14.53 9.46 1.20
N ASN A 110 13.97 10.43 0.47
CA ASN A 110 12.79 10.19 -0.38
C ASN A 110 13.07 9.09 -1.39
N ILE A 111 12.13 8.14 -1.44
CA ILE A 111 12.12 7.10 -2.46
C ILE A 111 11.06 7.49 -3.48
N ARG A 112 11.51 7.83 -4.67
CA ARG A 112 10.62 8.24 -5.76
C ARG A 112 10.17 7.04 -6.55
N MET A 113 8.92 7.05 -7.01
CA MET A 113 8.39 6.02 -7.89
C MET A 113 7.63 6.65 -9.05
N LYS A 114 7.62 5.94 -10.16
CA LYS A 114 6.80 6.24 -11.31
C LYS A 114 5.95 5.02 -11.62
N ILE A 115 4.65 5.22 -11.80
CA ILE A 115 3.72 4.15 -12.13
C ILE A 115 3.26 4.31 -13.57
N GLU A 116 3.40 3.27 -14.36
CA GLU A 116 2.99 3.24 -15.75
C GLU A 116 2.15 1.99 -16.01
N ILE A 117 1.12 2.15 -16.85
CA ILE A 117 0.33 1.01 -17.33
C ILE A 117 1.05 0.43 -18.54
N VAL A 118 1.38 -0.85 -18.45
CA VAL A 118 2.04 -1.58 -19.54
C VAL A 118 0.99 -2.41 -20.27
N LYS A 119 0.88 -2.20 -21.57
CA LYS A 119 0.00 -2.99 -22.44
C LYS A 119 0.79 -4.16 -23.02
N ASN A 120 0.16 -5.31 -23.01
CA ASN A 120 0.69 -6.51 -23.68
C ASN A 120 0.33 -6.49 -25.17
#